data_0629e2df9ed8c7414cf46760d39d195c
#
_entry.id   0629e2df9ed8c7414cf46760d39d195c
#
_cell.length_a   1.000
_cell.length_b   1.000
_cell.length_c   1.000
_cell.angle_alpha   90.00
_cell.angle_beta   90.00
_cell.angle_gamma   90.00
#
_symmetry.space_group_name_H-M   'P 1'
#
loop_
_entity.id
_entity.type
_entity.pdbx_description
1 polymer ?
#
loop_
_entity_poly.entity_id
_entity_poly.type
_entity_poly.pdbx_seq_one_letter_code
_entity_poly.pdbx_strand_id
1 'polypeptide(L)'
;ADGYISYGNKCGTKYKFTKVATVKKTKTTYAKKKLKKGTYYKFIVAAYKKVNGKQVILSTSKTLHAVTSGTKYVNPKSLKVNATRVTLNQGTTYSLKATEVIQKTKKSKKHRRVAFESSNSQVASVSSGGTVTAKRRGSCTIYVYAQNGIYKKVQVTVK
;
A
#
# COMPACT_ATOMS: atom_id res chain seq x y z
N ALA A 1 13.82 10.29 -8.23
CA ALA A 1 14.28 8.91 -8.41
C ALA A 1 14.77 8.70 -9.84
N ASP A 2 15.78 7.86 -10.01
CA ASP A 2 16.30 7.49 -11.33
C ASP A 2 15.66 6.21 -11.85
N GLY A 3 14.99 5.50 -10.96
CA GLY A 3 14.23 4.30 -11.29
C GLY A 3 13.65 3.61 -10.07
N TYR A 4 13.14 2.40 -10.31
CA TYR A 4 12.51 1.58 -9.30
C TYR A 4 13.06 0.15 -9.32
N ILE A 5 13.16 -0.44 -8.15
CA ILE A 5 13.55 -1.84 -7.97
C ILE A 5 12.36 -2.57 -7.35
N SER A 6 11.91 -3.63 -7.98
CA SER A 6 10.91 -4.54 -7.41
C SER A 6 11.60 -5.70 -6.72
N TYR A 7 11.20 -5.96 -5.48
CA TYR A 7 11.58 -7.15 -4.73
C TYR A 7 10.34 -7.98 -4.45
N GLY A 8 10.47 -9.30 -4.51
CA GLY A 8 9.34 -10.18 -4.25
C GLY A 8 9.77 -11.61 -3.93
N ASN A 9 8.83 -12.38 -3.36
CA ASN A 9 8.92 -13.82 -3.17
C ASN A 9 7.53 -14.35 -2.78
N LYS A 10 7.43 -15.66 -2.53
CA LYS A 10 6.25 -16.26 -1.89
C LYS A 10 6.04 -15.66 -0.49
N CYS A 11 4.80 -15.62 -0.03
CA CYS A 11 4.50 -15.27 1.36
C CYS A 11 5.02 -16.35 2.32
N GLY A 12 5.39 -15.93 3.52
CA GLY A 12 5.95 -16.76 4.57
C GLY A 12 7.33 -16.27 5.02
N THR A 13 7.65 -16.48 6.29
CA THR A 13 8.86 -15.96 6.95
C THR A 13 10.15 -16.55 6.38
N LYS A 14 10.10 -17.79 5.92
CA LYS A 14 11.23 -18.48 5.28
C LYS A 14 11.62 -17.93 3.91
N TYR A 15 10.71 -17.22 3.24
CA TYR A 15 10.96 -16.63 1.92
C TYR A 15 11.40 -15.17 2.07
N LYS A 16 12.69 -14.91 1.96
CA LYS A 16 13.23 -13.54 1.96
C LYS A 16 12.89 -12.82 0.66
N PHE A 17 12.81 -11.50 0.69
CA PHE A 17 12.68 -10.72 -0.52
C PHE A 17 13.89 -10.90 -1.43
N THR A 18 13.64 -11.14 -2.70
CA THR A 18 14.67 -11.23 -3.75
C THR A 18 14.38 -10.18 -4.81
N LYS A 19 15.43 -9.67 -5.44
CA LYS A 19 15.30 -8.70 -6.53
C LYS A 19 14.60 -9.36 -7.72
N VAL A 20 13.51 -8.74 -8.18
CA VAL A 20 12.70 -9.23 -9.31
C VAL A 20 13.02 -8.47 -10.58
N ALA A 21 13.11 -7.14 -10.50
CA ALA A 21 13.37 -6.27 -11.63
C ALA A 21 13.92 -4.91 -11.20
N THR A 22 14.63 -4.25 -12.11
CA THR A 22 14.96 -2.84 -12.02
C THR A 22 14.45 -2.16 -13.30
N VAL A 23 13.73 -1.06 -13.13
CA VAL A 23 13.16 -0.29 -14.24
C VAL A 23 13.54 1.19 -14.13
N LYS A 24 13.62 1.87 -15.29
CA LYS A 24 13.88 3.32 -15.36
C LYS A 24 12.68 4.11 -14.79
N LYS A 25 12.90 5.37 -14.39
CA LYS A 25 11.86 6.27 -13.81
C LYS A 25 10.61 6.43 -14.70
N THR A 26 10.77 6.33 -16.01
CA THR A 26 9.68 6.45 -16.98
C THR A 26 8.78 5.21 -17.06
N LYS A 27 9.22 4.07 -16.50
CA LYS A 27 8.47 2.81 -16.54
C LYS A 27 7.79 2.58 -15.18
N THR A 28 6.49 2.82 -15.13
CA THR A 28 5.68 2.74 -13.92
C THR A 28 4.98 1.39 -13.72
N THR A 29 5.17 0.45 -14.66
CA THR A 29 4.57 -0.88 -14.61
C THR A 29 5.59 -1.97 -14.88
N TYR A 30 5.42 -3.11 -14.20
CA TYR A 30 6.22 -4.31 -14.44
C TYR A 30 5.34 -5.56 -14.23
N ALA A 31 5.33 -6.48 -15.19
CA ALA A 31 4.60 -7.73 -15.13
C ALA A 31 5.52 -8.90 -14.77
N LYS A 32 5.40 -9.43 -13.57
CA LYS A 32 6.08 -10.67 -13.16
C LYS A 32 5.32 -11.88 -13.71
N LYS A 33 6.00 -12.63 -14.60
CA LYS A 33 5.46 -13.86 -15.21
C LYS A 33 5.93 -15.11 -14.47
N LYS A 34 5.40 -16.28 -14.85
CA LYS A 34 5.77 -17.62 -14.36
C LYS A 34 5.55 -17.77 -12.84
N LEU A 35 4.48 -17.19 -12.32
CA LEU A 35 4.06 -17.41 -10.94
C LEU A 35 3.22 -18.70 -10.84
N LYS A 36 3.41 -19.44 -9.73
CA LYS A 36 2.62 -20.66 -9.45
C LYS A 36 1.17 -20.29 -9.14
N LYS A 37 0.20 -21.01 -9.72
CA LYS A 37 -1.23 -20.86 -9.46
C LYS A 37 -1.56 -21.01 -7.97
N GLY A 38 -2.57 -20.29 -7.49
CA GLY A 38 -3.09 -20.40 -6.14
C GLY A 38 -2.10 -20.10 -5.03
N THR A 39 -1.05 -19.37 -5.32
CA THR A 39 0.06 -19.10 -4.40
C THR A 39 0.06 -17.62 -4.02
N TYR A 40 0.19 -17.34 -2.71
CA TYR A 40 0.38 -15.98 -2.22
C TYR A 40 1.83 -15.53 -2.39
N TYR A 41 1.99 -14.37 -2.98
CA TYR A 41 3.25 -13.68 -3.18
C TYR A 41 3.24 -12.35 -2.43
N LYS A 42 4.42 -11.89 -2.03
CA LYS A 42 4.66 -10.58 -1.45
C LYS A 42 5.61 -9.78 -2.33
N PHE A 43 5.35 -8.48 -2.47
CA PHE A 43 6.17 -7.57 -3.25
C PHE A 43 6.34 -6.24 -2.54
N ILE A 44 7.48 -5.60 -2.73
CA ILE A 44 7.74 -4.19 -2.45
C ILE A 44 8.40 -3.55 -3.67
N VAL A 45 8.21 -2.26 -3.81
CA VAL A 45 8.90 -1.43 -4.79
C VAL A 45 9.72 -0.39 -4.05
N ALA A 46 10.99 -0.29 -4.39
CA ALA A 46 11.90 0.71 -3.88
C ALA A 46 12.23 1.74 -4.96
N ALA A 47 12.07 3.02 -4.66
CA ALA A 47 12.58 4.10 -5.49
C ALA A 47 14.07 4.30 -5.18
N TYR A 48 14.91 4.44 -6.19
CA TYR A 48 16.34 4.67 -6.01
C TYR A 48 16.86 5.89 -6.78
N LYS A 49 17.97 6.43 -6.31
CA LYS A 49 18.81 7.41 -7.01
C LYS A 49 20.22 6.83 -7.17
N LYS A 50 20.89 7.15 -8.27
CA LYS A 50 22.30 6.83 -8.44
C LYS A 50 23.17 7.93 -7.82
N VAL A 51 24.07 7.54 -6.94
CA VAL A 51 25.09 8.41 -6.37
C VAL A 51 26.44 7.73 -6.54
N ASN A 52 27.35 8.36 -7.26
CA ASN A 52 28.66 7.78 -7.62
C ASN A 52 28.55 6.36 -8.20
N GLY A 53 27.61 6.15 -9.15
CA GLY A 53 27.37 4.86 -9.80
C GLY A 53 26.61 3.83 -8.96
N LYS A 54 26.43 4.04 -7.65
CA LYS A 54 25.72 3.11 -6.75
C LYS A 54 24.26 3.50 -6.60
N GLN A 55 23.38 2.50 -6.45
CA GLN A 55 21.95 2.71 -6.18
C GLN A 55 21.72 2.97 -4.70
N VAL A 56 21.19 4.14 -4.36
CA VAL A 56 20.77 4.51 -3.01
C VAL A 56 19.26 4.50 -2.96
N ILE A 57 18.67 3.75 -2.04
CA ILE A 57 17.22 3.67 -1.86
C ILE A 57 16.71 4.95 -1.20
N LEU A 58 15.73 5.58 -1.81
CA LEU A 58 15.08 6.79 -1.33
C LEU A 58 13.86 6.47 -0.46
N SER A 59 13.06 5.51 -0.89
CA SER A 59 11.83 5.08 -0.21
C SER A 59 11.40 3.70 -0.68
N THR A 60 10.56 3.05 0.10
CA THR A 60 9.94 1.76 -0.25
C THR A 60 8.43 1.84 -0.08
N SER A 61 7.71 1.13 -0.95
CA SER A 61 6.26 0.98 -0.83
C SER A 61 5.86 0.15 0.38
N LYS A 62 4.59 0.22 0.77
CA LYS A 62 3.98 -0.79 1.63
C LYS A 62 4.12 -2.17 0.97
N THR A 63 4.24 -3.23 1.78
CA THR A 63 4.28 -4.60 1.25
C THR A 63 2.93 -4.97 0.67
N LEU A 64 2.92 -5.39 -0.59
CA LEU A 64 1.77 -5.94 -1.27
C LEU A 64 1.75 -7.46 -1.08
N HIS A 65 0.58 -8.01 -0.76
CA HIS A 65 0.33 -9.46 -0.70
C HIS A 65 -0.82 -9.81 -1.63
N ALA A 66 -0.56 -10.68 -2.61
CA ALA A 66 -1.56 -11.08 -3.58
C ALA A 66 -1.48 -12.58 -3.88
N VAL A 67 -2.64 -13.19 -4.12
CA VAL A 67 -2.74 -14.58 -4.56
C VAL A 67 -2.94 -14.64 -6.07
N THR A 68 -2.25 -15.56 -6.72
CA THR A 68 -2.52 -15.92 -8.12
C THR A 68 -3.81 -16.74 -8.24
N SER A 69 -4.50 -16.66 -9.38
CA SER A 69 -5.74 -17.38 -9.63
C SER A 69 -5.57 -18.91 -9.53
N GLY A 70 -6.70 -19.64 -9.50
CA GLY A 70 -6.74 -21.09 -9.60
C GLY A 70 -7.05 -21.84 -8.29
N THR A 71 -7.53 -21.13 -7.25
CA THR A 71 -8.02 -21.77 -6.01
C THR A 71 -9.27 -21.05 -5.47
N LYS A 72 -9.76 -21.51 -4.29
CA LYS A 72 -10.82 -20.82 -3.54
C LYS A 72 -10.39 -19.47 -2.94
N TYR A 73 -9.09 -19.19 -2.90
CA TYR A 73 -8.56 -17.95 -2.39
C TYR A 73 -8.51 -16.88 -3.48
N VAL A 74 -8.91 -15.65 -3.11
CA VAL A 74 -8.96 -14.48 -3.99
C VAL A 74 -8.37 -13.26 -3.30
N ASN A 75 -8.00 -12.30 -4.11
CA ASN A 75 -7.60 -10.98 -3.63
C ASN A 75 -8.83 -10.14 -3.26
N PRO A 76 -8.70 -9.17 -2.34
CA PRO A 76 -9.72 -8.15 -2.15
C PRO A 76 -10.05 -7.47 -3.48
N LYS A 77 -11.34 -7.25 -3.75
CA LYS A 77 -11.80 -6.56 -4.97
C LYS A 77 -12.06 -5.07 -4.77
N SER A 78 -12.27 -4.65 -3.53
CA SER A 78 -12.47 -3.23 -3.15
C SER A 78 -12.24 -3.02 -1.66
N LEU A 79 -12.31 -1.75 -1.25
CA LEU A 79 -12.31 -1.31 0.14
C LEU A 79 -13.61 -0.56 0.44
N LYS A 80 -14.16 -0.78 1.62
CA LYS A 80 -15.15 0.11 2.26
C LYS A 80 -14.42 0.98 3.27
N VAL A 81 -14.72 2.28 3.28
CA VAL A 81 -14.25 3.25 4.26
C VAL A 81 -15.44 3.96 4.88
N ASN A 82 -15.32 4.37 6.15
CA ASN A 82 -16.41 5.06 6.85
C ASN A 82 -16.53 6.55 6.48
N ALA A 83 -15.55 7.11 5.77
CA ALA A 83 -15.62 8.47 5.21
C ALA A 83 -14.72 8.59 3.98
N THR A 84 -15.12 9.43 3.03
CA THR A 84 -14.32 9.84 1.86
C THR A 84 -13.82 11.27 1.95
N ARG A 85 -14.45 12.07 2.82
CA ARG A 85 -14.06 13.44 3.17
C ARG A 85 -14.19 13.63 4.67
N VAL A 86 -13.22 14.29 5.28
CA VAL A 86 -13.18 14.60 6.70
C VAL A 86 -12.68 16.04 6.87
N THR A 87 -13.43 16.85 7.61
CA THR A 87 -13.01 18.18 8.02
C THR A 87 -12.77 18.18 9.52
N LEU A 88 -11.58 18.58 9.96
CA LEU A 88 -11.15 18.55 11.34
C LEU A 88 -10.65 19.92 11.79
N ASN A 89 -10.90 20.25 13.04
CA ASN A 89 -10.19 21.35 13.68
C ASN A 89 -8.76 20.93 14.04
N GLN A 90 -7.81 21.84 13.97
CA GLN A 90 -6.45 21.58 14.38
C GLN A 90 -6.38 21.00 15.80
N GLY A 91 -5.57 19.98 16.01
CA GLY A 91 -5.42 19.26 17.28
C GLY A 91 -6.43 18.14 17.52
N THR A 92 -7.46 17.99 16.68
CA THR A 92 -8.46 16.92 16.84
C THR A 92 -8.10 15.67 16.06
N THR A 93 -8.78 14.56 16.36
CA THR A 93 -8.57 13.26 15.73
C THR A 93 -9.85 12.72 15.10
N TYR A 94 -9.69 11.82 14.12
CA TYR A 94 -10.78 11.09 13.48
C TYR A 94 -10.40 9.60 13.33
N SER A 95 -11.28 8.70 13.71
CA SER A 95 -11.08 7.26 13.52
C SER A 95 -11.55 6.84 12.13
N LEU A 96 -10.60 6.70 11.21
CA LEU A 96 -10.85 6.20 9.86
C LEU A 96 -10.86 4.66 9.90
N LYS A 97 -12.01 4.07 9.56
CA LYS A 97 -12.20 2.62 9.52
C LYS A 97 -12.26 2.14 8.08
N ALA A 98 -11.63 1.03 7.80
CA ALA A 98 -11.62 0.43 6.48
C ALA A 98 -11.73 -1.10 6.56
N THR A 99 -12.45 -1.68 5.60
CA THR A 99 -12.66 -3.12 5.48
C THR A 99 -12.44 -3.57 4.05
N GLU A 100 -11.66 -4.63 3.86
CA GLU A 100 -11.48 -5.28 2.57
C GLU A 100 -12.75 -6.03 2.17
N VAL A 101 -13.15 -5.88 0.90
CA VAL A 101 -14.31 -6.57 0.32
C VAL A 101 -13.81 -7.68 -0.59
N ILE A 102 -14.24 -8.89 -0.33
CA ILE A 102 -13.96 -10.07 -1.17
C ILE A 102 -15.25 -10.60 -1.79
N GLN A 103 -15.14 -11.49 -2.76
CA GLN A 103 -16.27 -12.20 -3.34
C GLN A 103 -16.91 -13.14 -2.28
N LYS A 104 -18.25 -13.10 -2.11
CA LYS A 104 -18.97 -13.82 -1.04
C LYS A 104 -18.65 -15.33 -0.93
N THR A 105 -18.51 -16.01 -2.06
CA THR A 105 -18.26 -17.47 -2.13
C THR A 105 -16.78 -17.84 -2.03
N LYS A 106 -15.90 -16.86 -1.88
CA LYS A 106 -14.45 -17.03 -1.87
C LYS A 106 -13.84 -16.68 -0.51
N LYS A 107 -12.59 -17.06 -0.30
CA LYS A 107 -11.82 -16.77 0.92
C LYS A 107 -10.62 -15.89 0.59
N SER A 108 -10.15 -15.14 1.57
CA SER A 108 -8.88 -14.43 1.48
C SER A 108 -8.07 -14.72 2.73
N LYS A 109 -6.79 -15.06 2.55
CA LYS A 109 -5.85 -15.14 3.67
C LYS A 109 -5.33 -13.74 3.97
N LYS A 110 -5.43 -13.33 5.22
CA LYS A 110 -4.95 -12.03 5.67
C LYS A 110 -3.46 -12.11 6.00
N HIS A 111 -2.64 -11.47 5.20
CA HIS A 111 -1.19 -11.39 5.40
C HIS A 111 -0.75 -10.09 6.06
N ARG A 112 -1.55 -9.02 5.95
CA ARG A 112 -1.39 -7.77 6.69
C ARG A 112 -2.73 -7.08 6.89
N ARG A 113 -2.76 -6.12 7.80
CA ARG A 113 -3.90 -5.21 7.98
C ARG A 113 -4.01 -4.25 6.79
N VAL A 114 -5.18 -3.64 6.63
CA VAL A 114 -5.32 -2.43 5.82
C VAL A 114 -4.29 -1.42 6.29
N ALA A 115 -3.60 -0.79 5.35
CA ALA A 115 -2.56 0.20 5.64
C ALA A 115 -3.05 1.60 5.28
N PHE A 116 -2.54 2.59 6.00
CA PHE A 116 -2.87 4.00 5.84
C PHE A 116 -1.60 4.80 5.58
N GLU A 117 -1.71 5.85 4.76
CA GLU A 117 -0.60 6.74 4.45
C GLU A 117 -1.11 8.15 4.14
N SER A 118 -0.50 9.15 4.74
CA SER A 118 -0.81 10.56 4.46
C SER A 118 0.06 11.11 3.34
N SER A 119 -0.53 11.83 2.40
CA SER A 119 0.22 12.56 1.38
C SER A 119 0.99 13.76 1.95
N ASN A 120 0.58 14.25 3.13
CA ASN A 120 1.26 15.31 3.85
C ASN A 120 1.03 15.17 5.36
N SER A 121 1.94 14.48 6.03
CA SER A 121 1.88 14.23 7.48
C SER A 121 2.06 15.48 8.35
N GLN A 122 2.47 16.61 7.78
CA GLN A 122 2.52 17.90 8.46
C GLN A 122 1.12 18.54 8.59
N VAL A 123 0.23 18.29 7.63
CA VAL A 123 -1.18 18.72 7.69
C VAL A 123 -1.98 17.75 8.55
N ALA A 124 -1.96 16.48 8.22
CA ALA A 124 -2.58 15.44 9.03
C ALA A 124 -1.78 14.13 8.94
N SER A 125 -1.45 13.55 10.07
CA SER A 125 -0.84 12.22 10.16
C SER A 125 -1.92 11.15 10.32
N VAL A 126 -1.57 9.90 10.02
CA VAL A 126 -2.43 8.74 10.26
C VAL A 126 -1.64 7.62 10.90
N SER A 127 -2.19 7.00 11.95
CA SER A 127 -1.58 5.86 12.61
C SER A 127 -1.82 4.56 11.82
N SER A 128 -1.10 3.50 12.17
CA SER A 128 -1.32 2.16 11.61
C SER A 128 -2.73 1.60 11.86
N GLY A 129 -3.42 2.08 12.90
CA GLY A 129 -4.79 1.73 13.24
C GLY A 129 -5.86 2.61 12.56
N GLY A 130 -5.47 3.62 11.78
CA GLY A 130 -6.39 4.51 11.07
C GLY A 130 -6.79 5.76 11.84
N THR A 131 -6.15 6.10 12.97
CA THR A 131 -6.38 7.37 13.65
C THR A 131 -5.71 8.51 12.90
N VAL A 132 -6.51 9.39 12.33
CA VAL A 132 -6.08 10.62 11.67
C VAL A 132 -5.94 11.72 12.71
N THR A 133 -4.80 12.38 12.77
CA THR A 133 -4.54 13.51 13.69
C THR A 133 -4.33 14.78 12.89
N ALA A 134 -5.18 15.79 13.10
CA ALA A 134 -5.10 17.09 12.45
C ALA A 134 -4.00 17.93 13.09
N LYS A 135 -2.95 18.29 12.34
CA LYS A 135 -1.76 18.98 12.87
C LYS A 135 -1.66 20.44 12.47
N ARG A 136 -1.91 20.74 11.21
CA ARG A 136 -1.83 22.11 10.65
C ARG A 136 -2.98 22.37 9.71
N ARG A 137 -3.41 23.62 9.62
CA ARG A 137 -4.36 24.07 8.60
C ARG A 137 -3.88 23.71 7.20
N GLY A 138 -4.79 23.24 6.38
CA GLY A 138 -4.50 22.82 5.01
C GLY A 138 -5.30 21.58 4.61
N SER A 139 -4.92 20.99 3.48
CA SER A 139 -5.55 19.77 2.97
C SER A 139 -4.52 18.72 2.61
N CYS A 140 -4.87 17.47 2.84
CA CYS A 140 -4.08 16.32 2.40
C CYS A 140 -5.00 15.14 2.03
N THR A 141 -4.42 14.13 1.42
CA THR A 141 -5.11 12.88 1.12
C THR A 141 -4.57 11.76 2.01
N ILE A 142 -5.46 11.04 2.68
CA ILE A 142 -5.12 9.76 3.30
C ILE A 142 -5.41 8.65 2.29
N TYR A 143 -4.39 7.89 1.95
CA TYR A 143 -4.49 6.67 1.14
C TYR A 143 -4.74 5.48 2.05
N VAL A 144 -5.72 4.66 1.69
CA VAL A 144 -6.12 3.45 2.42
C VAL A 144 -5.89 2.26 1.51
N TYR A 145 -4.97 1.37 1.87
CA TYR A 145 -4.53 0.27 1.01
C TYR A 145 -4.99 -1.10 1.53
N ALA A 146 -5.68 -1.86 0.69
CA ALA A 146 -5.85 -3.30 0.90
C ALA A 146 -4.51 -4.04 0.77
N GLN A 147 -4.46 -5.28 1.26
CA GLN A 147 -3.21 -6.06 1.22
C GLN A 147 -2.67 -6.30 -0.19
N ASN A 148 -3.52 -6.34 -1.21
CA ASN A 148 -3.12 -6.52 -2.63
C ASN A 148 -2.84 -5.21 -3.37
N GLY A 149 -2.86 -4.05 -2.67
CA GLY A 149 -2.49 -2.75 -3.20
C GLY A 149 -3.63 -1.94 -3.81
N ILE A 150 -4.87 -2.48 -3.92
CA ILE A 150 -6.02 -1.61 -4.23
C ILE A 150 -6.20 -0.59 -3.11
N TYR A 151 -6.63 0.62 -3.46
CA TYR A 151 -6.71 1.71 -2.49
C TYR A 151 -7.94 2.59 -2.66
N LYS A 152 -8.26 3.28 -1.59
CA LYS A 152 -9.21 4.40 -1.53
C LYS A 152 -8.48 5.66 -1.10
N LYS A 153 -8.99 6.80 -1.54
CA LYS A 153 -8.54 8.14 -1.10
C LYS A 153 -9.56 8.73 -0.16
N VAL A 154 -9.09 9.34 0.92
CA VAL A 154 -9.91 10.12 1.85
C VAL A 154 -9.33 11.52 1.89
N GLN A 155 -10.13 12.52 1.52
CA GLN A 155 -9.73 13.92 1.57
C GLN A 155 -9.86 14.44 3.00
N VAL A 156 -8.79 15.00 3.53
CA VAL A 156 -8.77 15.61 4.87
C VAL A 156 -8.49 17.09 4.74
N THR A 157 -9.36 17.89 5.33
CA THR A 157 -9.19 19.35 5.47
C THR A 157 -9.06 19.69 6.94
N VAL A 158 -8.02 20.42 7.32
CA VAL A 158 -7.78 20.91 8.67
C VAL A 158 -8.02 22.42 8.68
N LYS A 159 -8.90 22.87 9.57
CA LYS A 159 -9.25 24.29 9.81
C LYS A 159 -8.56 24.85 11.04
#